data_f625cf7e64b5b262c9402d2e0395d2b1
#
_entry.id   f625cf7e64b5b262c9402d2e0395d2b1
#
_cell.length_a   1.000
_cell.length_b   1.000
_cell.length_c   1.000
_cell.angle_alpha   90.00
_cell.angle_beta   90.00
_cell.angle_gamma   90.00
#
_symmetry.space_group_name_H-M   'P 1'
#
loop_
_entity.id
_entity.type
_entity.pdbx_description
1 polymer ?
#
loop_
_entity_poly.entity_id
_entity_poly.type
_entity_poly.pdbx_seq_one_letter_code
_entity_poly.pdbx_strand_id
1 'polypeptide(L)'
;DHAGAERNKIVLHHARVHDISIEPSGQRIASCAEDGKIAIIPVLGSEAPLIHTYVSPIVSVQLDPQYSNKRDRVFVSGSEDSKVRVNRRGWFTSTENILDSGEGRVQIVRWCGTLIAWANDRGVKIYDLEREKPVSRVDRPKINFSEHEDVANSCQCKLYWENDRTLLVGWGDCWMIVKIQEMIPGSNTNNNNAKNDNNDNKVKGASTIDPSKIQLTGRITAVFHVPALICGIASFGDDVCLLTYSIGNEDDSSTDDDDSDDSNDDESDNNNNNNNNNNDSGDNMNTPRRPELRILDRETGEERSCDMLPVFGYEMCTMFDYSLESDKGTVAVKQSSGNSGSDNNTQNTTAIKMKSKDDADLPPLPSLYIVSPKDIVVATPRTVDDHIKWALEHGQFSEALEIAEHADPPLPPSQYQLLATRYLGNLVKTNRFREASKLCARLLRHDKDMWQQWVLVFHEHQQLREIGFYVPYKEVQLEQSTYEMILAAFL
;
A
#
# COMPACT_ATOMS: atom_id res chain seq x y z
N ASP A 1 -0.65 5.65 -21.18
CA ASP A 1 -2.05 5.24 -21.01
C ASP A 1 -2.12 4.06 -20.03
N HIS A 2 -3.31 3.54 -19.72
CA HIS A 2 -3.48 2.44 -18.77
C HIS A 2 -2.77 1.13 -19.16
N ALA A 3 -2.35 1.01 -20.42
CA ALA A 3 -1.55 -0.12 -20.92
C ALA A 3 -0.04 0.16 -20.88
N GLY A 4 0.39 1.27 -20.29
CA GLY A 4 1.81 1.66 -20.24
C GLY A 4 2.37 2.20 -21.56
N ALA A 5 1.53 2.45 -22.57
CA ALA A 5 2.01 2.98 -23.84
C ALA A 5 2.42 4.46 -23.73
N GLU A 6 3.61 4.78 -24.22
CA GLU A 6 4.12 6.14 -24.29
C GLU A 6 3.23 6.99 -25.22
N ARG A 7 2.68 8.09 -24.69
CA ARG A 7 1.86 9.03 -25.47
C ARG A 7 2.64 10.25 -25.92
N ASN A 8 3.54 10.71 -25.09
CA ASN A 8 4.34 11.89 -25.39
C ASN A 8 5.66 11.85 -24.62
N LYS A 9 6.73 12.31 -25.22
CA LYS A 9 8.04 12.47 -24.63
C LYS A 9 8.43 13.94 -24.62
N ILE A 10 8.61 14.49 -23.42
CA ILE A 10 9.00 15.89 -23.22
C ILE A 10 10.38 15.93 -22.58
N VAL A 11 11.34 16.54 -23.24
CA VAL A 11 12.72 16.66 -22.75
C VAL A 11 12.93 18.10 -22.30
N LEU A 12 12.90 18.32 -20.98
CA LEU A 12 13.07 19.65 -20.35
C LEU A 12 14.31 19.72 -19.43
N HIS A 13 14.76 18.57 -18.96
CA HIS A 13 15.91 18.44 -18.07
C HIS A 13 17.08 17.78 -18.81
N HIS A 14 18.29 18.17 -18.45
CA HIS A 14 19.55 17.65 -19.00
C HIS A 14 20.32 16.80 -17.98
N ALA A 15 19.75 16.59 -16.80
CA ALA A 15 20.30 15.78 -15.71
C ALA A 15 19.19 14.96 -15.06
N ARG A 16 19.53 14.18 -14.02
CA ARG A 16 18.59 13.30 -13.30
C ARG A 16 17.40 14.09 -12.76
N VAL A 17 16.19 13.61 -13.06
CA VAL A 17 14.96 14.11 -12.44
C VAL A 17 14.82 13.50 -11.06
N HIS A 18 14.65 14.34 -10.04
CA HIS A 18 14.56 13.90 -8.65
C HIS A 18 13.13 13.71 -8.15
N ASP A 19 12.21 14.59 -8.56
CA ASP A 19 10.83 14.55 -8.09
C ASP A 19 9.86 15.05 -9.16
N ILE A 20 8.64 14.52 -9.11
CA ILE A 20 7.53 14.91 -9.99
C ILE A 20 6.30 15.12 -9.11
N SER A 21 5.61 16.24 -9.30
CA SER A 21 4.37 16.58 -8.63
C SER A 21 3.26 16.77 -9.64
N ILE A 22 2.15 16.09 -9.43
CA ILE A 22 0.93 16.25 -10.23
C ILE A 22 -0.13 16.88 -9.33
N GLU A 23 -0.73 17.97 -9.77
CA GLU A 23 -1.86 18.52 -9.01
C GLU A 23 -3.08 17.60 -9.06
N PRO A 24 -3.93 17.55 -8.02
CA PRO A 24 -5.09 16.64 -7.97
C PRO A 24 -6.08 16.78 -9.13
N SER A 25 -6.15 17.93 -9.78
CA SER A 25 -6.99 18.13 -10.97
C SER A 25 -6.43 17.43 -12.22
N GLY A 26 -5.17 16.99 -12.20
CA GLY A 26 -4.49 16.38 -13.33
C GLY A 26 -4.17 17.34 -14.47
N GLN A 27 -4.28 18.65 -14.28
CA GLN A 27 -4.05 19.62 -15.36
C GLN A 27 -2.58 20.02 -15.51
N ARG A 28 -1.82 20.00 -14.42
CA ARG A 28 -0.41 20.43 -14.40
C ARG A 28 0.48 19.40 -13.73
N ILE A 29 1.68 19.28 -14.27
CA ILE A 29 2.79 18.50 -13.72
C ILE A 29 3.96 19.43 -13.50
N ALA A 30 4.61 19.33 -12.35
CA ALA A 30 5.91 19.92 -12.09
C ALA A 30 6.96 18.82 -12.00
N SER A 31 8.15 19.07 -12.54
CA SER A 31 9.33 18.22 -12.37
C SER A 31 10.51 19.06 -11.94
N CYS A 32 11.42 18.45 -11.16
CA CYS A 32 12.66 19.09 -10.77
C CYS A 32 13.84 18.13 -10.95
N ALA A 33 15.03 18.70 -11.17
CA ALA A 33 16.21 17.92 -11.52
C ALA A 33 17.52 18.48 -10.93
N GLU A 34 18.55 17.68 -11.07
CA GLU A 34 19.93 17.99 -10.70
C GLU A 34 20.49 19.19 -11.48
N ASP A 35 19.93 19.50 -12.67
CA ASP A 35 20.31 20.69 -13.46
C ASP A 35 19.83 22.02 -12.85
N GLY A 36 19.24 21.98 -11.65
CA GLY A 36 18.73 23.16 -10.96
C GLY A 36 17.44 23.73 -11.54
N LYS A 37 16.79 23.01 -12.46
CA LYS A 37 15.54 23.49 -13.08
C LYS A 37 14.33 22.87 -12.45
N ILE A 38 13.26 23.68 -12.42
CA ILE A 38 11.90 23.25 -12.17
C ILE A 38 11.10 23.58 -13.45
N ALA A 39 10.47 22.56 -14.02
CA ALA A 39 9.60 22.71 -15.17
C ALA A 39 8.15 22.41 -14.81
N ILE A 40 7.23 23.35 -15.09
CA ILE A 40 5.79 23.16 -14.87
C ILE A 40 5.11 23.16 -16.24
N ILE A 41 4.45 22.06 -16.56
CA ILE A 41 3.84 21.80 -17.85
C ILE A 41 2.37 21.46 -17.74
N PRO A 42 1.55 21.78 -18.75
CA PRO A 42 0.20 21.23 -18.84
C PRO A 42 0.26 19.76 -19.20
N VAL A 43 -0.62 18.94 -18.63
CA VAL A 43 -0.78 17.51 -19.00
C VAL A 43 -1.40 17.40 -20.39
N LEU A 44 -2.35 18.29 -20.70
CA LEU A 44 -3.02 18.39 -21.99
C LEU A 44 -2.89 19.84 -22.50
N GLY A 45 -2.72 19.96 -23.80
CA GLY A 45 -2.63 21.27 -24.45
C GLY A 45 -1.23 21.60 -24.98
N SER A 46 -1.10 22.77 -25.59
CA SER A 46 0.12 23.26 -26.25
C SER A 46 0.73 24.48 -25.59
N GLU A 47 0.37 24.76 -24.33
CA GLU A 47 0.96 25.89 -23.59
C GLU A 47 2.46 25.64 -23.38
N ALA A 48 3.25 26.73 -23.47
CA ALA A 48 4.68 26.64 -23.25
C ALA A 48 5.00 26.25 -21.80
N PRO A 49 6.03 25.41 -21.57
CA PRO A 49 6.53 25.08 -20.26
C PRO A 49 6.94 26.34 -19.48
N LEU A 50 6.60 26.38 -18.20
CA LEU A 50 7.14 27.38 -17.29
C LEU A 50 8.39 26.80 -16.64
N ILE A 51 9.55 27.45 -16.86
CA ILE A 51 10.84 26.97 -16.36
C ILE A 51 11.40 27.98 -15.36
N HIS A 52 11.76 27.48 -14.17
CA HIS A 52 12.52 28.21 -13.16
C HIS A 52 13.90 27.58 -13.07
N THR A 53 14.94 28.42 -12.99
CA THR A 53 16.33 27.97 -12.95
C THR A 53 17.02 28.47 -11.69
N TYR A 54 17.66 27.57 -10.98
CA TYR A 54 18.43 27.80 -9.76
C TYR A 54 19.88 27.36 -9.96
N VAL A 55 20.75 27.84 -9.10
CA VAL A 55 22.18 27.48 -9.14
C VAL A 55 22.42 26.08 -8.57
N SER A 56 21.66 25.73 -7.55
CA SER A 56 21.78 24.42 -6.86
C SER A 56 20.78 23.41 -7.39
N PRO A 57 21.10 22.11 -7.36
CA PRO A 57 20.15 21.03 -7.65
C PRO A 57 18.85 21.15 -6.85
N ILE A 58 17.73 20.90 -7.50
CA ILE A 58 16.42 20.85 -6.85
C ILE A 58 16.05 19.39 -6.63
N VAL A 59 15.83 19.05 -5.36
CA VAL A 59 15.61 17.67 -4.94
C VAL A 59 14.12 17.30 -4.89
N SER A 60 13.27 18.28 -4.56
CA SER A 60 11.83 18.01 -4.47
C SER A 60 11.02 19.24 -4.87
N VAL A 61 9.86 19.02 -5.49
CA VAL A 61 8.91 20.04 -5.92
C VAL A 61 7.49 19.59 -5.65
N GLN A 62 6.66 20.54 -5.14
CA GLN A 62 5.23 20.29 -4.94
C GLN A 62 4.40 21.47 -5.43
N LEU A 63 3.40 21.17 -6.25
CA LEU A 63 2.39 22.14 -6.65
C LEU A 63 1.35 22.32 -5.54
N ASP A 64 0.82 23.55 -5.40
CA ASP A 64 -0.40 23.77 -4.61
C ASP A 64 -1.47 22.78 -5.09
N PRO A 65 -2.18 22.06 -4.20
CA PRO A 65 -3.27 21.18 -4.59
C PRO A 65 -4.38 21.86 -5.43
N GLN A 66 -4.42 23.18 -5.42
CA GLN A 66 -5.34 24.00 -6.23
C GLN A 66 -4.61 24.90 -7.23
N TYR A 67 -3.43 24.51 -7.70
CA TYR A 67 -2.55 25.32 -8.54
C TYR A 67 -3.25 25.90 -9.78
N SER A 68 -4.06 25.12 -10.47
CA SER A 68 -4.79 25.57 -11.66
C SER A 68 -6.03 26.41 -11.35
N ASN A 69 -6.59 26.28 -10.16
CA ASN A 69 -7.83 26.94 -9.77
C ASN A 69 -7.62 28.31 -9.09
N LYS A 70 -6.41 28.53 -8.53
CA LYS A 70 -6.05 29.79 -7.87
C LYS A 70 -5.39 30.77 -8.84
N ARG A 71 -5.59 32.05 -8.60
CA ARG A 71 -4.89 33.12 -9.34
C ARG A 71 -3.40 33.14 -9.00
N ASP A 72 -3.09 32.93 -7.74
CA ASP A 72 -1.73 32.82 -7.24
C ASP A 72 -1.28 31.38 -7.41
N ARG A 73 -0.61 31.12 -8.49
CA ARG A 73 -0.04 29.79 -8.79
C ARG A 73 1.17 29.56 -7.90
N VAL A 74 0.97 28.80 -6.83
CA VAL A 74 1.98 28.55 -5.80
C VAL A 74 2.60 27.16 -5.99
N PHE A 75 3.91 27.10 -5.86
CA PHE A 75 4.63 25.85 -5.70
C PHE A 75 5.73 25.97 -4.66
N VAL A 76 6.12 24.85 -4.08
CA VAL A 76 7.20 24.75 -3.09
C VAL A 76 8.30 23.86 -3.63
N SER A 77 9.54 24.24 -3.38
CA SER A 77 10.70 23.44 -3.76
C SER A 77 11.72 23.34 -2.64
N GLY A 78 12.38 22.20 -2.58
CA GLY A 78 13.52 21.91 -1.71
C GLY A 78 14.78 21.66 -2.52
N SER A 79 15.92 22.18 -2.07
CA SER A 79 17.18 22.11 -2.80
C SER A 79 18.34 21.67 -1.92
N GLU A 80 19.44 21.29 -2.56
CA GLU A 80 20.67 20.89 -1.87
C GLU A 80 21.35 22.03 -1.13
N ASP A 81 21.06 23.30 -1.49
CA ASP A 81 21.56 24.49 -0.77
C ASP A 81 20.86 24.75 0.57
N SER A 82 20.18 23.75 1.11
CA SER A 82 19.46 23.79 2.40
C SER A 82 18.26 24.74 2.42
N LYS A 83 17.73 25.15 1.28
CA LYS A 83 16.59 26.08 1.25
C LYS A 83 15.30 25.41 0.83
N VAL A 84 14.24 25.74 1.55
CA VAL A 84 12.87 25.49 1.15
C VAL A 84 12.27 26.80 0.66
N ARG A 85 11.85 26.82 -0.59
CA ARG A 85 11.35 28.01 -1.27
C ARG A 85 9.87 27.89 -1.60
N VAL A 86 9.09 28.93 -1.33
CA VAL A 86 7.73 29.11 -1.80
C VAL A 86 7.72 30.12 -2.92
N ASN A 87 7.34 29.69 -4.09
CA ASN A 87 7.18 30.55 -5.26
C ASN A 87 5.70 30.85 -5.48
N ARG A 88 5.35 32.12 -5.62
CA ARG A 88 4.01 32.59 -5.92
C ARG A 88 4.04 33.38 -7.23
N ARG A 89 3.23 32.98 -8.19
CA ARG A 89 3.09 33.71 -9.46
C ARG A 89 1.73 34.39 -9.53
N GLY A 90 1.72 35.68 -9.21
CA GLY A 90 0.57 36.53 -9.46
C GLY A 90 0.48 36.96 -10.94
N TRP A 91 -0.50 37.80 -11.25
CA TRP A 91 -0.74 38.29 -12.61
C TRP A 91 0.43 39.10 -13.19
N PHE A 92 1.07 39.94 -12.38
CA PHE A 92 2.13 40.85 -12.82
C PHE A 92 3.47 40.64 -12.14
N THR A 93 3.51 39.88 -11.05
CA THR A 93 4.71 39.70 -10.23
C THR A 93 4.90 38.22 -9.87
N SER A 94 6.14 37.78 -9.82
CA SER A 94 6.54 36.52 -9.22
C SER A 94 7.33 36.85 -7.95
N THR A 95 6.98 36.20 -6.83
CA THR A 95 7.66 36.36 -5.55
C THR A 95 8.20 35.04 -5.09
N GLU A 96 9.39 35.06 -4.52
CA GLU A 96 10.03 33.91 -3.89
C GLU A 96 10.26 34.22 -2.40
N ASN A 97 9.77 33.34 -1.54
CA ASN A 97 9.99 33.41 -0.09
C ASN A 97 10.74 32.16 0.37
N ILE A 98 11.75 32.33 1.18
CA ILE A 98 12.50 31.23 1.81
C ILE A 98 11.83 30.93 3.14
N LEU A 99 11.25 29.71 3.28
CA LEU A 99 10.62 29.23 4.52
C LEU A 99 11.67 28.71 5.52
N ASP A 100 12.72 28.08 5.01
CA ASP A 100 13.74 27.44 5.82
C ASP A 100 15.11 27.45 5.13
N SER A 101 16.16 27.52 5.94
CA SER A 101 17.53 27.49 5.42
C SER A 101 18.54 27.10 6.49
N GLY A 102 19.67 26.50 6.07
CA GLY A 102 20.84 26.30 6.94
C GLY A 102 20.81 25.08 7.86
N GLU A 103 19.81 24.19 7.72
CA GLU A 103 19.72 22.95 8.54
C GLU A 103 20.08 21.68 7.76
N GLY A 104 20.96 21.78 6.76
CA GLY A 104 21.38 20.68 5.91
C GLY A 104 20.53 20.55 4.65
N ARG A 105 20.90 19.60 3.80
CA ARG A 105 20.25 19.35 2.51
C ARG A 105 18.75 19.01 2.70
N VAL A 106 17.88 19.62 1.89
CA VAL A 106 16.49 19.22 1.82
C VAL A 106 16.39 17.88 1.10
N GLN A 107 15.69 16.91 1.67
CA GLN A 107 15.55 15.56 1.11
C GLN A 107 14.24 15.38 0.37
N ILE A 108 13.15 15.89 0.91
CA ILE A 108 11.80 15.74 0.36
C ILE A 108 10.89 16.88 0.85
N VAL A 109 9.94 17.27 0.03
CA VAL A 109 8.83 18.18 0.37
C VAL A 109 7.53 17.51 -0.01
N ARG A 110 6.49 17.61 0.84
CA ARG A 110 5.14 17.10 0.54
C ARG A 110 4.09 18.11 1.02
N TRP A 111 3.06 18.31 0.20
CA TRP A 111 2.01 19.32 0.43
C TRP A 111 0.64 18.68 0.53
N CYS A 112 -0.14 19.04 1.56
CA CYS A 112 -1.53 18.63 1.72
C CYS A 112 -2.37 19.77 2.31
N GLY A 113 -3.43 20.17 1.62
CA GLY A 113 -4.29 21.27 2.06
C GLY A 113 -3.50 22.57 2.24
N THR A 114 -3.44 23.10 3.46
CA THR A 114 -2.65 24.29 3.84
C THR A 114 -1.28 23.93 4.40
N LEU A 115 -1.01 22.64 4.63
CA LEU A 115 0.18 22.15 5.33
C LEU A 115 1.26 21.69 4.35
N ILE A 116 2.48 22.13 4.61
CA ILE A 116 3.69 21.70 3.93
C ILE A 116 4.56 20.98 4.94
N ALA A 117 5.03 19.78 4.60
CA ALA A 117 6.05 19.07 5.35
C ALA A 117 7.31 18.93 4.50
N TRP A 118 8.47 19.10 5.11
CA TRP A 118 9.76 18.80 4.48
C TRP A 118 10.71 18.14 5.46
N ALA A 119 11.59 17.31 4.93
CA ALA A 119 12.69 16.72 5.66
C ALA A 119 14.01 17.33 5.23
N ASN A 120 14.90 17.57 6.18
CA ASN A 120 16.29 17.93 5.98
C ASN A 120 17.20 16.99 6.80
N ASP A 121 18.49 17.22 6.86
CA ASP A 121 19.42 16.32 7.57
C ASP A 121 19.15 16.24 9.09
N ARG A 122 18.40 17.18 9.66
CA ARG A 122 18.12 17.23 11.10
C ARG A 122 16.76 16.67 11.49
N GLY A 123 15.79 16.63 10.56
CA GLY A 123 14.47 16.14 10.88
C GLY A 123 13.39 16.61 9.92
N VAL A 124 12.14 16.43 10.32
CA VAL A 124 10.95 16.83 9.57
C VAL A 124 10.35 18.08 10.19
N LYS A 125 10.04 19.06 9.37
CA LYS A 125 9.30 20.26 9.77
C LYS A 125 7.96 20.32 9.07
N ILE A 126 6.94 20.82 9.78
CA ILE A 126 5.59 21.03 9.27
C ILE A 126 5.24 22.50 9.44
N TYR A 127 4.71 23.10 8.39
CA TYR A 127 4.39 24.52 8.32
C TYR A 127 3.00 24.74 7.71
N ASP A 128 2.23 25.63 8.31
CA ASP A 128 0.94 26.07 7.78
C ASP A 128 1.15 27.31 6.90
N LEU A 129 0.97 27.12 5.60
CA LEU A 129 1.22 28.18 4.62
C LEU A 129 0.13 29.28 4.65
N GLU A 130 -1.09 28.94 5.03
CA GLU A 130 -2.20 29.92 5.11
C GLU A 130 -2.03 30.83 6.33
N ARG A 131 -1.67 30.24 7.48
CA ARG A 131 -1.43 31.02 8.71
C ARG A 131 -0.01 31.54 8.85
N GLU A 132 0.86 31.15 7.93
CA GLU A 132 2.29 31.52 7.92
C GLU A 132 3.00 31.19 9.25
N LYS A 133 2.72 29.99 9.81
CA LYS A 133 3.25 29.57 11.11
C LYS A 133 3.83 28.16 11.07
N PRO A 134 4.92 27.92 11.83
CA PRO A 134 5.40 26.57 12.07
C PRO A 134 4.38 25.81 12.91
N VAL A 135 4.16 24.53 12.56
CA VAL A 135 3.20 23.63 13.24
C VAL A 135 3.94 22.65 14.14
N SER A 136 4.98 22.00 13.63
CA SER A 136 5.71 20.97 14.36
C SER A 136 7.11 20.76 13.79
N ARG A 137 7.95 20.16 14.64
CA ARG A 137 9.25 19.61 14.27
C ARG A 137 9.35 18.19 14.84
N VAL A 138 9.83 17.28 14.02
CA VAL A 138 10.16 15.90 14.39
C VAL A 138 11.64 15.71 14.12
N ASP A 139 12.40 15.42 15.16
CA ASP A 139 13.86 15.20 15.00
C ASP A 139 14.12 13.89 14.24
N ARG A 140 15.26 13.83 13.55
CA ARG A 140 15.70 12.64 12.83
C ARG A 140 15.79 11.47 13.81
N PRO A 141 15.15 10.32 13.52
CA PRO A 141 15.22 9.15 14.40
C PRO A 141 16.64 8.58 14.42
N LYS A 142 16.97 7.93 15.53
CA LYS A 142 18.17 7.09 15.59
C LYS A 142 17.89 5.80 14.84
N ILE A 143 18.79 5.44 13.96
CA ILE A 143 18.70 4.21 13.18
C ILE A 143 19.45 3.12 13.93
N ASN A 144 18.83 1.95 14.10
CA ASN A 144 19.35 0.87 14.95
C ASN A 144 20.27 -0.13 14.20
N PHE A 145 20.52 0.06 12.91
CA PHE A 145 21.42 -0.79 12.13
C PHE A 145 22.89 -0.50 12.47
N SER A 146 23.44 -1.27 13.44
CA SER A 146 24.81 -1.10 13.91
C SER A 146 25.89 -1.56 12.93
N GLU A 147 25.57 -2.47 12.02
CA GLU A 147 26.55 -3.08 11.10
C GLU A 147 26.76 -2.29 9.79
N HIS A 148 25.85 -1.36 9.47
CA HIS A 148 25.90 -0.55 8.24
C HIS A 148 25.60 0.93 8.52
N GLU A 149 26.33 1.54 9.44
CA GLU A 149 26.10 2.93 9.85
C GLU A 149 26.17 3.92 8.68
N ASP A 150 27.04 3.68 7.70
CA ASP A 150 27.17 4.52 6.50
C ASP A 150 25.92 4.44 5.62
N VAL A 151 25.34 3.25 5.44
CA VAL A 151 24.10 3.05 4.68
C VAL A 151 22.91 3.69 5.41
N ALA A 152 22.85 3.51 6.72
CA ALA A 152 21.82 4.11 7.56
C ALA A 152 21.86 5.64 7.51
N ASN A 153 23.06 6.23 7.49
CA ASN A 153 23.25 7.68 7.38
C ASN A 153 22.87 8.24 6.01
N SER A 154 22.93 7.43 4.95
CA SER A 154 22.54 7.81 3.60
C SER A 154 21.03 7.68 3.33
N CYS A 155 20.27 7.04 4.23
CA CYS A 155 18.82 6.86 4.07
C CYS A 155 18.08 8.19 3.95
N GLN A 156 17.24 8.29 2.94
CA GLN A 156 16.39 9.44 2.71
C GLN A 156 15.06 9.30 3.47
N CYS A 157 14.58 10.40 4.04
CA CYS A 157 13.26 10.47 4.62
C CYS A 157 12.17 10.29 3.56
N LYS A 158 11.12 9.56 3.88
CA LYS A 158 9.91 9.40 3.07
C LYS A 158 8.75 10.03 3.82
N LEU A 159 7.96 10.84 3.13
CA LEU A 159 6.83 11.55 3.70
C LEU A 159 5.58 11.23 2.89
N TYR A 160 4.51 10.90 3.59
CA TYR A 160 3.21 10.66 2.99
C TYR A 160 2.09 11.30 3.82
N TRP A 161 1.38 12.24 3.24
CA TRP A 161 0.17 12.80 3.82
C TRP A 161 -1.01 11.85 3.56
N GLU A 162 -1.51 11.21 4.58
CA GLU A 162 -2.72 10.41 4.48
C GLU A 162 -3.94 11.30 4.28
N ASN A 163 -4.03 12.35 5.08
CA ASN A 163 -5.02 13.42 5.00
C ASN A 163 -4.41 14.73 5.54
N ASP A 164 -5.22 15.79 5.64
CA ASP A 164 -4.79 17.10 6.15
C ASP A 164 -4.44 17.14 7.64
N ARG A 165 -4.59 16.01 8.35
CA ARG A 165 -4.35 15.88 9.81
C ARG A 165 -3.38 14.76 10.17
N THR A 166 -2.96 13.94 9.21
CA THR A 166 -2.09 12.78 9.48
C THR A 166 -0.97 12.69 8.46
N LEU A 167 0.27 12.78 8.96
CA LEU A 167 1.50 12.58 8.18
C LEU A 167 2.17 11.28 8.62
N LEU A 168 2.45 10.42 7.67
CA LEU A 168 3.31 9.26 7.85
C LEU A 168 4.74 9.64 7.47
N VAL A 169 5.70 9.22 8.30
CA VAL A 169 7.12 9.50 8.12
C VAL A 169 7.88 8.18 8.18
N GLY A 170 8.62 7.84 7.12
CA GLY A 170 9.53 6.71 7.09
C GLY A 170 10.97 7.20 6.98
N TRP A 171 11.89 6.72 7.84
CA TRP A 171 13.29 7.13 7.82
C TRP A 171 14.21 6.03 8.34
N GLY A 172 15.04 5.48 7.45
CA GLY A 172 15.87 4.33 7.78
C GLY A 172 15.04 3.11 8.11
N ASP A 173 15.15 2.58 9.29
CA ASP A 173 14.35 1.47 9.83
C ASP A 173 13.12 1.93 10.64
N CYS A 174 12.96 3.24 10.82
CA CYS A 174 11.94 3.82 11.69
C CYS A 174 10.78 4.40 10.87
N TRP A 175 9.54 4.13 11.31
CA TRP A 175 8.39 4.85 10.80
C TRP A 175 7.53 5.43 11.93
N MET A 176 6.88 6.55 11.64
CA MET A 176 6.18 7.34 12.63
C MET A 176 4.86 7.87 12.08
N ILE A 177 3.90 8.07 12.96
CA ILE A 177 2.63 8.75 12.69
C ILE A 177 2.63 10.09 13.43
N VAL A 178 2.46 11.17 12.67
CA VAL A 178 2.34 12.53 13.20
C VAL A 178 0.91 13.03 12.98
N LYS A 179 0.19 13.27 14.07
CA LYS A 179 -1.17 13.82 14.01
C LYS A 179 -1.17 15.33 14.27
N ILE A 180 -1.88 16.08 13.43
CA ILE A 180 -2.04 17.51 13.54
C ILE A 180 -3.35 17.81 14.27
N GLN A 181 -3.24 18.58 15.34
CA GLN A 181 -4.37 18.93 16.22
C GLN A 181 -4.52 20.45 16.34
N GLU A 182 -5.74 20.90 16.53
CA GLU A 182 -6.02 22.29 16.84
C GLU A 182 -5.86 22.55 18.34
N MET A 183 -5.04 23.52 18.68
CA MET A 183 -4.89 24.00 20.05
C MET A 183 -5.52 25.39 20.20
N ILE A 184 -6.35 25.52 21.21
CA ILE A 184 -6.89 26.83 21.64
C ILE A 184 -5.96 27.31 22.75
N PRO A 185 -5.23 28.43 22.56
CA PRO A 185 -4.40 28.98 23.62
C PRO A 185 -5.25 29.34 24.83
N GLY A 186 -5.00 28.70 25.96
CA GLY A 186 -5.72 28.95 27.23
C GLY A 186 -6.66 27.85 27.70
N SER A 187 -6.90 26.77 26.96
CA SER A 187 -7.59 25.59 27.48
C SER A 187 -6.57 24.62 28.09
N ASN A 188 -6.37 24.69 29.41
CA ASN A 188 -5.60 23.67 30.15
C ASN A 188 -6.37 22.34 30.08
N THR A 189 -5.94 21.40 29.22
CA THR A 189 -6.38 20.01 29.25
C THR A 189 -5.60 19.22 30.32
N ASN A 190 -5.72 19.62 31.60
CA ASN A 190 -5.36 18.78 32.72
C ASN A 190 -6.58 18.70 33.64
N ASN A 191 -7.54 17.86 33.33
CA ASN A 191 -8.55 17.41 34.28
C ASN A 191 -8.80 15.92 34.14
N ASN A 192 -7.86 15.12 34.64
CA ASN A 192 -8.16 13.82 35.20
C ASN A 192 -8.56 14.05 36.66
N ASN A 193 -9.83 14.35 36.91
CA ASN A 193 -10.52 14.08 38.17
C ASN A 193 -12.01 14.41 37.99
N ALA A 194 -12.77 13.40 37.60
CA ALA A 194 -14.21 13.44 37.75
C ALA A 194 -14.56 13.30 39.25
N LYS A 195 -14.91 14.39 39.89
CA LYS A 195 -15.77 14.37 41.08
C LYS A 195 -17.15 14.83 40.67
N ASN A 196 -18.11 13.93 40.88
CA ASN A 196 -19.53 14.23 40.89
C ASN A 196 -19.86 15.42 41.77
N ASP A 197 -20.40 16.47 41.18
CA ASP A 197 -21.28 17.39 41.89
C ASP A 197 -22.42 17.78 40.95
N ASN A 198 -23.60 17.29 41.31
CA ASN A 198 -24.89 17.75 40.78
C ASN A 198 -25.09 19.18 41.20
N ASN A 199 -25.17 20.09 40.28
CA ASN A 199 -25.96 21.31 40.49
C ASN A 199 -26.39 21.91 39.12
N ASP A 200 -27.69 21.95 38.96
CA ASP A 200 -28.41 22.60 37.87
C ASP A 200 -28.13 24.11 37.85
N ASN A 201 -27.98 24.64 36.68
CA ASN A 201 -28.36 25.95 36.16
C ASN A 201 -27.28 26.77 35.46
N LYS A 202 -27.65 27.16 34.26
CA LYS A 202 -27.15 28.22 33.40
C LYS A 202 -26.29 27.78 32.22
N VAL A 203 -26.99 27.49 31.14
CA VAL A 203 -26.51 27.65 29.74
C VAL A 203 -26.00 29.08 29.58
N LYS A 204 -24.69 29.27 29.71
CA LYS A 204 -23.99 30.47 29.22
C LYS A 204 -23.50 30.19 27.81
N GLY A 205 -23.85 31.14 26.93
CA GLY A 205 -23.68 31.14 25.52
C GLY A 205 -22.34 30.56 25.03
N ALA A 206 -22.42 29.80 23.95
CA ALA A 206 -21.28 29.38 23.17
C ALA A 206 -20.51 30.66 22.75
N SER A 207 -19.37 30.89 23.39
CA SER A 207 -18.44 31.92 22.93
C SER A 207 -17.92 31.43 21.57
N THR A 208 -18.28 32.10 20.51
CA THR A 208 -17.69 31.94 19.17
C THR A 208 -16.19 32.15 19.33
N ILE A 209 -15.43 31.04 19.26
CA ILE A 209 -13.97 31.08 19.31
C ILE A 209 -13.52 31.77 18.05
N ASP A 210 -12.76 32.87 18.19
CA ASP A 210 -12.15 33.58 17.08
C ASP A 210 -11.23 32.64 16.30
N PRO A 211 -11.52 32.34 15.03
CA PRO A 211 -10.71 31.41 14.22
C PRO A 211 -9.24 31.82 14.12
N SER A 212 -8.91 33.09 14.29
CA SER A 212 -7.55 33.62 14.26
C SER A 212 -6.68 33.15 15.45
N LYS A 213 -7.31 32.67 16.53
CA LYS A 213 -6.64 32.18 17.76
C LYS A 213 -6.36 30.69 17.74
N ILE A 214 -6.87 29.96 16.77
CA ILE A 214 -6.62 28.52 16.63
C ILE A 214 -5.18 28.34 16.12
N GLN A 215 -4.35 27.63 16.88
CA GLN A 215 -3.01 27.23 16.50
C GLN A 215 -2.96 25.74 16.20
N LEU A 216 -2.33 25.36 15.10
CA LEU A 216 -2.07 23.95 14.80
C LEU A 216 -0.80 23.50 15.52
N THR A 217 -0.81 22.25 16.01
CA THR A 217 0.36 21.58 16.56
C THR A 217 0.42 20.15 16.08
N GLY A 218 1.61 19.65 15.78
CA GLY A 218 1.84 18.26 15.42
C GLY A 218 2.34 17.46 16.62
N ARG A 219 1.80 16.26 16.79
CA ARG A 219 2.21 15.33 17.84
C ARG A 219 2.50 13.96 17.21
N ILE A 220 3.65 13.38 17.57
CA ILE A 220 3.97 11.99 17.27
C ILE A 220 3.06 11.11 18.10
N THR A 221 2.26 10.25 17.48
CA THR A 221 1.32 9.34 18.15
C THR A 221 1.82 7.89 18.15
N ALA A 222 2.68 7.53 17.22
CA ALA A 222 3.26 6.20 17.12
C ALA A 222 4.67 6.26 16.53
N VAL A 223 5.56 5.39 17.00
CA VAL A 223 6.92 5.20 16.50
C VAL A 223 7.22 3.71 16.52
N PHE A 224 7.60 3.17 15.38
CA PHE A 224 7.91 1.75 15.22
C PHE A 224 9.18 1.54 14.40
N HIS A 225 9.79 0.38 14.55
CA HIS A 225 10.98 -0.03 13.80
C HIS A 225 10.68 -1.33 13.03
N VAL A 226 11.30 -1.46 11.86
CA VAL A 226 11.23 -2.66 11.03
C VAL A 226 12.66 -3.17 10.76
N PRO A 227 12.86 -4.48 10.58
CA PRO A 227 14.19 -5.05 10.34
C PRO A 227 14.66 -4.85 8.87
N ALA A 228 14.39 -3.70 8.28
CA ALA A 228 14.72 -3.38 6.89
C ALA A 228 14.75 -1.87 6.67
N LEU A 229 15.37 -1.40 5.58
CA LEU A 229 15.43 0.02 5.24
C LEU A 229 14.19 0.46 4.45
N ILE A 230 13.57 1.55 4.85
CA ILE A 230 12.34 2.07 4.27
C ILE A 230 12.66 2.88 3.00
N CYS A 231 12.15 2.40 1.86
CA CYS A 231 12.24 3.06 0.55
C CYS A 231 10.97 3.84 0.19
N GLY A 232 9.84 3.52 0.83
CA GLY A 232 8.56 4.18 0.61
C GLY A 232 7.60 3.92 1.75
N ILE A 233 6.61 4.80 1.93
CA ILE A 233 5.57 4.69 2.94
C ILE A 233 4.25 5.22 2.38
N ALA A 234 3.16 4.52 2.62
CA ALA A 234 1.82 4.92 2.22
C ALA A 234 0.77 4.37 3.20
N SER A 235 -0.44 4.90 3.19
CA SER A 235 -1.57 4.29 3.89
C SER A 235 -2.21 3.19 3.04
N PHE A 236 -2.70 2.15 3.69
CA PHE A 236 -3.38 1.02 3.06
C PHE A 236 -4.62 0.63 3.87
N GLY A 237 -5.75 1.25 3.58
CA GLY A 237 -6.93 1.17 4.43
C GLY A 237 -6.63 1.66 5.84
N ASP A 238 -6.89 0.81 6.83
CA ASP A 238 -6.60 1.09 8.24
C ASP A 238 -5.14 0.78 8.64
N ASP A 239 -4.35 0.20 7.73
CA ASP A 239 -2.97 -0.20 7.94
C ASP A 239 -1.97 0.77 7.30
N VAL A 240 -0.68 0.51 7.48
CA VAL A 240 0.42 1.22 6.85
C VAL A 240 1.17 0.26 5.93
N CYS A 241 1.41 0.70 4.71
CA CYS A 241 2.24 -0.01 3.75
C CYS A 241 3.64 0.59 3.70
N LEU A 242 4.65 -0.24 3.83
CA LEU A 242 6.06 0.12 3.65
C LEU A 242 6.63 -0.63 2.44
N LEU A 243 7.34 0.10 1.60
CA LEU A 243 8.29 -0.50 0.69
C LEU A 243 9.64 -0.49 1.40
N THR A 244 10.18 -1.68 1.64
CA THR A 244 11.43 -1.87 2.37
C THR A 244 12.47 -2.55 1.50
N TYR A 245 13.73 -2.44 1.90
CA TYR A 245 14.86 -3.08 1.27
C TYR A 245 15.60 -3.88 2.34
N SER A 246 15.55 -5.20 2.28
CA SER A 246 16.19 -6.05 3.29
C SER A 246 17.72 -6.04 3.10
N ILE A 247 18.39 -5.92 4.22
CA ILE A 247 19.85 -6.07 4.32
C ILE A 247 20.05 -7.49 4.83
N GLY A 248 20.45 -8.42 3.95
CA GLY A 248 20.57 -9.82 4.30
C GLY A 248 21.44 -10.03 5.53
N ASN A 249 20.92 -10.74 6.54
CA ASN A 249 21.70 -11.36 7.60
C ASN A 249 22.14 -12.73 7.10
N GLU A 250 23.40 -13.10 7.36
CA GLU A 250 24.01 -14.36 6.90
C GLU A 250 23.42 -15.64 7.58
N ASP A 251 22.42 -15.51 8.46
CA ASP A 251 21.96 -16.59 9.34
C ASP A 251 20.67 -17.32 8.91
N ASP A 252 20.05 -16.98 7.80
CA ASP A 252 18.85 -17.68 7.31
C ASP A 252 19.18 -18.76 6.26
N SER A 253 20.12 -19.65 6.57
CA SER A 253 20.19 -20.97 5.95
C SER A 253 19.32 -21.94 6.74
N SER A 254 18.02 -21.74 6.77
CA SER A 254 17.09 -22.79 7.20
C SER A 254 16.99 -23.83 6.08
N THR A 255 17.72 -24.87 6.30
CA THR A 255 17.65 -26.23 5.79
C THR A 255 16.23 -26.64 5.39
N ASP A 256 15.97 -26.63 4.10
CA ASP A 256 15.00 -27.56 3.54
C ASP A 256 15.72 -28.91 3.41
N ASP A 257 15.61 -29.70 4.47
CA ASP A 257 15.98 -31.13 4.47
C ASP A 257 14.97 -31.87 3.59
N ASP A 258 15.29 -31.98 2.32
CA ASP A 258 14.70 -33.02 1.46
C ASP A 258 15.35 -34.37 1.81
N ASP A 259 14.63 -35.15 2.59
CA ASP A 259 14.89 -36.59 2.78
C ASP A 259 14.89 -37.30 1.41
N SER A 260 16.04 -37.69 0.94
CA SER A 260 16.18 -38.78 0.00
C SER A 260 17.27 -39.75 0.48
N ASP A 261 16.81 -40.83 1.15
CA ASP A 261 17.52 -42.08 1.26
C ASP A 261 18.00 -42.53 -0.13
N ASP A 262 19.30 -42.70 -0.29
CA ASP A 262 19.80 -43.88 -0.99
C ASP A 262 21.28 -44.17 -0.62
N SER A 263 21.44 -45.34 -0.08
CA SER A 263 22.68 -46.04 0.25
C SER A 263 23.50 -46.36 -1.01
N ASN A 264 24.82 -46.15 -1.00
CA ASN A 264 25.78 -47.24 -1.31
C ASN A 264 27.23 -46.78 -1.15
N ASP A 265 27.95 -47.67 -0.51
CA ASP A 265 29.39 -47.76 -0.30
C ASP A 265 30.23 -47.59 -1.57
N ASP A 266 31.40 -46.91 -1.46
CA ASP A 266 32.70 -47.55 -1.73
C ASP A 266 33.88 -46.58 -1.49
N GLU A 267 34.87 -47.15 -0.83
CA GLU A 267 36.17 -46.59 -0.49
C GLU A 267 37.03 -46.19 -1.70
N SER A 268 37.80 -45.14 -1.60
CA SER A 268 39.25 -45.20 -1.84
C SER A 268 39.97 -43.84 -1.68
N ASP A 269 41.02 -43.89 -0.93
CA ASP A 269 42.14 -42.96 -0.76
C ASP A 269 42.56 -42.21 -2.01
N ASN A 270 42.82 -40.88 -1.90
CA ASN A 270 44.19 -40.43 -2.17
C ASN A 270 44.45 -38.98 -1.74
N ASN A 271 45.51 -38.86 -0.99
CA ASN A 271 46.28 -37.72 -0.58
C ASN A 271 46.75 -36.87 -1.79
N ASN A 272 46.50 -35.54 -1.81
CA ASN A 272 47.56 -34.66 -2.25
C ASN A 272 47.39 -33.20 -1.76
N ASN A 273 48.42 -32.83 -1.02
CA ASN A 273 48.75 -31.51 -0.52
C ASN A 273 49.08 -30.57 -1.69
N ASN A 274 48.40 -29.40 -1.79
CA ASN A 274 49.08 -28.26 -2.39
C ASN A 274 48.57 -26.94 -1.83
N ASN A 275 49.43 -26.32 -1.08
CA ASN A 275 49.38 -24.99 -0.54
C ASN A 275 49.42 -24.00 -1.70
N ASN A 276 48.41 -23.11 -1.84
CA ASN A 276 48.59 -21.84 -2.50
C ASN A 276 47.78 -20.77 -1.82
N ASN A 277 48.44 -19.98 -1.02
CA ASN A 277 48.00 -18.68 -0.55
C ASN A 277 47.74 -17.79 -1.76
N ASN A 278 46.49 -17.42 -1.98
CA ASN A 278 46.17 -16.16 -2.62
C ASN A 278 45.10 -15.49 -1.77
N ASN A 279 45.54 -14.49 -1.03
CA ASN A 279 44.70 -13.44 -0.48
C ASN A 279 43.99 -12.76 -1.67
N ASP A 280 42.76 -13.13 -1.88
CA ASP A 280 41.81 -12.33 -2.60
C ASP A 280 40.66 -12.03 -1.64
N SER A 281 40.63 -10.79 -1.19
CA SER A 281 39.53 -10.21 -0.44
C SER A 281 38.35 -10.07 -1.38
N GLY A 282 37.73 -11.20 -1.68
CA GLY A 282 36.46 -11.27 -2.42
C GLY A 282 35.32 -11.07 -1.45
N ASP A 283 34.65 -9.94 -1.60
CA ASP A 283 33.39 -9.60 -1.01
C ASP A 283 32.42 -10.78 -1.06
N ASN A 284 32.17 -11.39 0.09
CA ASN A 284 31.06 -12.32 0.29
C ASN A 284 29.74 -11.50 0.36
N MET A 285 29.31 -10.98 -0.80
CA MET A 285 28.04 -10.33 -0.98
C MET A 285 27.07 -11.27 -1.71
N ASN A 286 26.54 -12.30 -1.07
CA ASN A 286 25.69 -13.25 -1.78
C ASN A 286 24.33 -13.56 -1.17
N THR A 287 23.79 -12.65 -0.37
CA THR A 287 22.33 -12.68 -0.15
C THR A 287 21.71 -11.60 -1.05
N PRO A 288 20.82 -11.97 -1.97
CA PRO A 288 20.21 -10.98 -2.86
C PRO A 288 19.36 -10.02 -2.04
N ARG A 289 19.84 -8.78 -1.92
CA ARG A 289 19.08 -7.66 -1.35
C ARG A 289 17.83 -7.46 -2.18
N ARG A 290 16.66 -7.46 -1.55
CA ARG A 290 15.36 -7.45 -2.25
C ARG A 290 14.47 -6.33 -1.74
N PRO A 291 13.74 -5.66 -2.63
CA PRO A 291 12.63 -4.82 -2.21
C PRO A 291 11.45 -5.71 -1.75
N GLU A 292 10.84 -5.34 -0.65
CA GLU A 292 9.73 -6.03 -0.02
C GLU A 292 8.60 -5.06 0.26
N LEU A 293 7.37 -5.47 0.00
CA LEU A 293 6.18 -4.73 0.35
C LEU A 293 5.61 -5.30 1.63
N ARG A 294 5.61 -4.50 2.71
CA ARG A 294 5.15 -4.89 4.04
C ARG A 294 3.88 -4.15 4.41
N ILE A 295 2.88 -4.87 4.89
CA ILE A 295 1.67 -4.30 5.47
C ILE A 295 1.76 -4.45 6.99
N LEU A 296 1.62 -3.34 7.69
CA LEU A 296 1.82 -3.24 9.13
C LEU A 296 0.56 -2.69 9.80
N ASP A 297 0.20 -3.28 10.92
CA ASP A 297 -0.84 -2.75 11.77
C ASP A 297 -0.46 -1.37 12.29
N ARG A 298 -1.37 -0.42 12.16
CA ARG A 298 -1.12 0.99 12.50
C ARG A 298 -0.97 1.23 13.99
N GLU A 299 -1.63 0.43 14.84
CA GLU A 299 -1.67 0.62 16.29
C GLU A 299 -0.56 -0.14 16.99
N THR A 300 -0.29 -1.36 16.54
CA THR A 300 0.70 -2.25 17.16
C THR A 300 2.07 -2.21 16.49
N GLY A 301 2.12 -1.83 15.21
CA GLY A 301 3.33 -1.91 14.38
C GLY A 301 3.69 -3.33 13.95
N GLU A 302 2.83 -4.32 14.24
CA GLU A 302 3.05 -5.72 13.86
C GLU A 302 2.87 -5.92 12.36
N GLU A 303 3.68 -6.78 11.78
CA GLU A 303 3.61 -7.14 10.37
C GLU A 303 2.44 -8.10 10.14
N ARG A 304 1.52 -7.72 9.23
CA ARG A 304 0.39 -8.54 8.79
C ARG A 304 0.73 -9.35 7.55
N SER A 305 1.49 -8.79 6.64
CA SER A 305 2.00 -9.49 5.45
C SER A 305 3.30 -8.86 4.94
N CYS A 306 4.11 -9.70 4.30
CA CYS A 306 5.33 -9.31 3.61
C CYS A 306 5.39 -10.04 2.28
N ASP A 307 5.38 -9.27 1.19
CA ASP A 307 5.48 -9.79 -0.17
C ASP A 307 6.81 -9.36 -0.79
N MET A 308 7.61 -10.33 -1.24
CA MET A 308 8.87 -10.06 -1.92
C MET A 308 8.64 -9.70 -3.39
N LEU A 309 9.31 -8.66 -3.86
CA LEU A 309 9.26 -8.30 -5.26
C LEU A 309 10.28 -9.12 -6.07
N PRO A 310 9.96 -9.49 -7.32
CA PRO A 310 10.89 -10.22 -8.17
C PRO A 310 12.14 -9.39 -8.45
N VAL A 311 13.32 -10.02 -8.33
CA VAL A 311 14.64 -9.36 -8.46
C VAL A 311 15.25 -9.57 -9.85
N PHE A 312 14.72 -10.48 -10.64
CA PHE A 312 15.28 -10.81 -11.95
C PHE A 312 15.40 -9.57 -12.85
N GLY A 313 16.62 -9.24 -13.21
CA GLY A 313 16.94 -8.05 -14.02
C GLY A 313 17.09 -6.75 -13.21
N TYR A 314 17.05 -6.80 -11.87
CA TYR A 314 17.20 -5.65 -10.96
C TYR A 314 18.37 -5.82 -9.97
N GLU A 315 19.28 -6.72 -10.25
CA GLU A 315 20.39 -7.10 -9.37
C GLU A 315 21.32 -5.90 -9.04
N MET A 316 21.36 -4.92 -9.94
CA MET A 316 22.17 -3.70 -9.78
C MET A 316 21.40 -2.53 -9.14
N CYS A 317 20.11 -2.72 -8.83
CA CYS A 317 19.31 -1.67 -8.21
C CYS A 317 19.51 -1.63 -6.71
N THR A 318 19.48 -0.43 -6.17
CA THR A 318 19.67 -0.14 -4.75
C THR A 318 18.39 0.40 -4.13
N MET A 319 18.36 0.54 -2.83
CA MET A 319 17.23 1.15 -2.11
C MET A 319 16.82 2.54 -2.62
N PHE A 320 17.74 3.26 -3.28
CA PHE A 320 17.48 4.61 -3.80
C PHE A 320 16.76 4.61 -5.16
N ASP A 321 16.66 3.47 -5.79
CA ASP A 321 16.08 3.31 -7.12
C ASP A 321 14.59 2.96 -7.08
N TYR A 322 14.03 2.77 -5.88
CA TYR A 322 12.63 2.42 -5.68
C TYR A 322 11.86 3.53 -4.98
N SER A 323 10.60 3.70 -5.36
CA SER A 323 9.65 4.56 -4.64
C SER A 323 8.26 3.92 -4.59
N LEU A 324 7.51 4.27 -3.56
CA LEU A 324 6.13 3.84 -3.34
C LEU A 324 5.21 5.05 -3.45
N GLU A 325 4.23 4.95 -4.33
CA GLU A 325 3.16 5.93 -4.47
C GLU A 325 1.81 5.24 -4.31
N SER A 326 0.81 5.93 -3.81
CA SER A 326 -0.54 5.39 -3.71
C SER A 326 -1.53 6.25 -4.49
N ASP A 327 -2.47 5.58 -5.15
CA ASP A 327 -3.64 6.28 -5.66
C ASP A 327 -4.54 6.62 -4.46
N LYS A 328 -4.57 7.89 -4.09
CA LYS A 328 -5.45 8.39 -3.03
C LYS A 328 -6.92 8.34 -3.44
N GLY A 329 -7.31 7.49 -4.37
CA GLY A 329 -8.63 7.35 -4.95
C GLY A 329 -9.43 8.65 -4.74
N THR A 330 -9.86 9.35 -5.74
CA THR A 330 -10.58 10.62 -5.61
C THR A 330 -11.68 10.48 -4.54
N VAL A 331 -11.35 10.79 -3.30
CA VAL A 331 -12.35 10.99 -2.26
C VAL A 331 -13.18 12.15 -2.77
N ALA A 332 -14.36 11.85 -3.28
CA ALA A 332 -15.34 12.85 -3.69
C ALA A 332 -15.58 13.71 -2.45
N VAL A 333 -14.95 14.86 -2.42
CA VAL A 333 -15.25 15.91 -1.44
C VAL A 333 -16.72 16.20 -1.63
N LYS A 334 -17.56 15.71 -0.72
CA LYS A 334 -18.94 16.16 -0.59
C LYS A 334 -18.87 17.65 -0.23
N GLN A 335 -18.85 18.49 -1.26
CA GLN A 335 -19.15 19.89 -1.08
C GLN A 335 -20.58 19.95 -0.53
N SER A 336 -20.72 20.41 0.69
CA SER A 336 -21.98 20.87 1.23
C SER A 336 -22.41 22.07 0.41
N SER A 337 -23.13 21.83 -0.68
CA SER A 337 -23.78 22.89 -1.46
C SER A 337 -25.00 23.35 -0.68
N GLY A 338 -24.88 24.53 -0.07
CA GLY A 338 -26.02 25.38 0.23
C GLY A 338 -26.77 25.66 -1.05
N ASN A 339 -28.04 25.46 -0.97
CA ASN A 339 -29.13 25.63 -1.89
C ASN A 339 -29.11 26.92 -2.68
N SER A 340 -29.24 26.88 -4.02
CA SER A 340 -30.27 27.62 -4.79
C SER A 340 -30.07 27.53 -6.30
N GLY A 341 -31.11 27.14 -7.02
CA GLY A 341 -31.48 27.69 -8.35
C GLY A 341 -31.03 26.95 -9.59
N SER A 342 -31.91 26.12 -10.12
CA SER A 342 -32.34 26.04 -11.54
C SER A 342 -31.38 26.57 -12.62
N ASP A 343 -30.87 25.70 -13.52
CA ASP A 343 -31.26 25.72 -14.92
C ASP A 343 -30.55 24.60 -15.74
N ASN A 344 -31.32 24.16 -16.71
CA ASN A 344 -31.07 23.08 -17.65
C ASN A 344 -29.93 23.32 -18.65
N ASN A 345 -29.35 22.22 -19.08
CA ASN A 345 -28.91 21.89 -20.46
C ASN A 345 -27.39 21.70 -20.66
N THR A 346 -27.02 20.52 -21.03
CA THR A 346 -26.31 20.07 -22.22
C THR A 346 -25.28 18.95 -21.94
N GLN A 347 -25.68 17.77 -22.31
CA GLN A 347 -25.07 16.68 -23.10
C GLN A 347 -23.58 16.32 -22.97
N ASN A 348 -23.41 15.01 -22.68
CA ASN A 348 -22.46 14.05 -23.24
C ASN A 348 -21.01 14.08 -22.77
N THR A 349 -20.75 13.21 -21.80
CA THR A 349 -19.56 12.36 -21.84
C THR A 349 -19.91 10.96 -21.33
N THR A 350 -19.81 10.00 -22.21
CA THR A 350 -20.11 8.58 -22.02
C THR A 350 -19.04 7.96 -21.14
N ALA A 351 -19.28 7.89 -19.84
CA ALA A 351 -18.57 7.00 -18.94
C ALA A 351 -19.35 5.70 -18.88
N ILE A 352 -18.74 4.63 -19.34
CA ILE A 352 -19.29 3.28 -19.26
C ILE A 352 -19.36 2.88 -17.80
N LYS A 353 -20.55 3.00 -17.22
CA LYS A 353 -20.92 2.45 -15.91
C LYS A 353 -21.30 0.99 -16.09
N MET A 354 -20.46 0.07 -15.69
CA MET A 354 -20.89 -1.22 -15.21
C MET A 354 -20.98 -1.16 -13.68
N LYS A 355 -22.16 -0.89 -13.17
CA LYS A 355 -22.50 -1.05 -11.75
C LYS A 355 -23.35 -2.31 -11.62
N SER A 356 -22.82 -3.31 -10.92
CA SER A 356 -23.64 -4.24 -10.16
C SER A 356 -24.17 -3.49 -8.94
N LYS A 357 -25.40 -3.75 -8.55
CA LYS A 357 -26.21 -2.88 -7.69
C LYS A 357 -26.01 -3.09 -6.19
N ASP A 358 -25.06 -3.93 -5.76
CA ASP A 358 -24.95 -4.42 -4.39
C ASP A 358 -23.60 -4.12 -3.68
N ASP A 359 -22.66 -3.38 -4.32
CA ASP A 359 -21.36 -3.01 -3.71
C ASP A 359 -21.29 -1.52 -3.33
N ALA A 360 -22.27 -1.03 -2.62
CA ALA A 360 -22.46 0.42 -2.52
C ALA A 360 -22.00 1.03 -1.19
N ASP A 361 -20.94 0.63 -0.49
CA ASP A 361 -20.51 1.45 0.67
C ASP A 361 -19.06 1.26 1.17
N LEU A 362 -18.22 0.45 0.57
CA LEU A 362 -16.80 0.44 0.91
C LEU A 362 -16.02 1.32 -0.09
N PRO A 363 -15.18 2.26 0.39
CA PRO A 363 -14.28 2.97 -0.51
C PRO A 363 -13.38 1.95 -1.23
N PRO A 364 -13.12 2.13 -2.53
CA PRO A 364 -12.23 1.23 -3.24
C PRO A 364 -10.86 1.22 -2.54
N LEU A 365 -10.34 0.02 -2.31
CA LEU A 365 -9.02 -0.15 -1.70
C LEU A 365 -7.98 0.57 -2.57
N PRO A 366 -7.02 1.28 -1.96
CA PRO A 366 -6.03 2.05 -2.70
C PRO A 366 -5.13 1.12 -3.52
N SER A 367 -4.89 1.47 -4.77
CA SER A 367 -3.83 0.84 -5.56
C SER A 367 -2.50 1.46 -5.16
N LEU A 368 -1.50 0.62 -4.96
CA LEU A 368 -0.12 1.03 -4.67
C LEU A 368 0.72 0.87 -5.93
N TYR A 369 1.55 1.86 -6.21
CA TYR A 369 2.46 1.86 -7.34
C TYR A 369 3.89 1.80 -6.84
N ILE A 370 4.58 0.72 -7.14
CA ILE A 370 6.01 0.56 -6.87
C ILE A 370 6.74 0.96 -8.14
N VAL A 371 7.43 2.09 -8.08
CA VAL A 371 8.20 2.61 -9.20
C VAL A 371 9.63 2.10 -9.07
N SER A 372 10.10 1.46 -10.12
CA SER A 372 11.46 0.95 -10.27
C SER A 372 12.14 1.61 -11.48
N PRO A 373 13.45 1.43 -11.70
CA PRO A 373 14.15 1.98 -12.85
C PRO A 373 13.67 1.48 -14.21
N LYS A 374 13.01 0.33 -14.26
CA LYS A 374 12.62 -0.33 -15.52
C LYS A 374 11.12 -0.35 -15.75
N ASP A 375 10.32 -0.45 -14.68
CA ASP A 375 8.87 -0.60 -14.77
C ASP A 375 8.14 0.00 -13.57
N ILE A 376 6.83 -0.10 -13.61
CA ILE A 376 5.93 0.28 -12.52
C ILE A 376 5.09 -0.94 -12.20
N VAL A 377 5.27 -1.48 -10.99
CA VAL A 377 4.47 -2.58 -10.49
C VAL A 377 3.25 -2.00 -9.78
N VAL A 378 2.06 -2.47 -10.15
CA VAL A 378 0.81 -2.10 -9.47
C VAL A 378 0.46 -3.20 -8.48
N ALA A 379 0.53 -2.87 -7.20
CA ALA A 379 0.09 -3.75 -6.14
C ALA A 379 -1.35 -3.41 -5.76
N THR A 380 -2.23 -4.39 -5.90
CA THR A 380 -3.63 -4.29 -5.50
C THR A 380 -3.92 -5.31 -4.40
N PRO A 381 -4.78 -4.98 -3.44
CA PRO A 381 -5.22 -5.96 -2.45
C PRO A 381 -5.80 -7.19 -3.15
N ARG A 382 -5.41 -8.36 -2.70
CA ARG A 382 -6.04 -9.60 -3.17
C ARG A 382 -7.46 -9.65 -2.67
N THR A 383 -8.38 -9.91 -3.58
CA THR A 383 -9.76 -10.18 -3.20
C THR A 383 -9.89 -11.57 -2.59
N VAL A 384 -10.98 -11.84 -1.90
CA VAL A 384 -11.32 -13.19 -1.42
C VAL A 384 -11.29 -14.20 -2.57
N ASP A 385 -11.77 -13.80 -3.75
CA ASP A 385 -11.73 -14.61 -4.97
C ASP A 385 -10.31 -14.94 -5.42
N ASP A 386 -9.40 -13.98 -5.34
CA ASP A 386 -7.98 -14.19 -5.69
C ASP A 386 -7.30 -15.16 -4.73
N HIS A 387 -7.58 -15.05 -3.42
CA HIS A 387 -7.07 -15.97 -2.40
C HIS A 387 -7.57 -17.40 -2.63
N ILE A 388 -8.88 -17.56 -2.88
CA ILE A 388 -9.47 -18.86 -3.19
C ILE A 388 -8.86 -19.45 -4.45
N LYS A 389 -8.72 -18.65 -5.50
CA LYS A 389 -8.13 -19.07 -6.77
C LYS A 389 -6.68 -19.52 -6.58
N TRP A 390 -5.88 -18.73 -5.86
CA TRP A 390 -4.49 -19.06 -5.57
C TRP A 390 -4.38 -20.37 -4.78
N ALA A 391 -5.15 -20.53 -3.71
CA ALA A 391 -5.17 -21.75 -2.91
C ALA A 391 -5.59 -22.99 -3.73
N LEU A 392 -6.55 -22.82 -4.67
CA LEU A 392 -6.96 -23.90 -5.58
C LEU A 392 -5.85 -24.27 -6.58
N GLU A 393 -5.11 -23.30 -7.11
CA GLU A 393 -3.99 -23.51 -8.04
C GLU A 393 -2.81 -24.23 -7.36
N HIS A 394 -2.62 -23.99 -6.06
CA HIS A 394 -1.57 -24.64 -5.26
C HIS A 394 -2.04 -25.94 -4.55
N GLY A 395 -3.26 -26.41 -4.85
CA GLY A 395 -3.79 -27.63 -4.27
C GLY A 395 -4.21 -27.55 -2.80
N GLN A 396 -4.26 -26.34 -2.23
CA GLN A 396 -4.64 -26.06 -0.84
C GLN A 396 -6.18 -25.95 -0.70
N PHE A 397 -6.87 -27.02 -1.06
CA PHE A 397 -8.35 -27.03 -1.12
C PHE A 397 -9.01 -26.79 0.24
N SER A 398 -8.40 -27.23 1.34
CA SER A 398 -8.95 -27.04 2.69
C SER A 398 -8.94 -25.57 3.07
N GLU A 399 -7.83 -24.88 2.78
CA GLU A 399 -7.66 -23.45 3.02
C GLU A 399 -8.61 -22.62 2.14
N ALA A 400 -8.72 -22.96 0.84
CA ALA A 400 -9.68 -22.32 -0.05
C ALA A 400 -11.13 -22.42 0.47
N LEU A 401 -11.49 -23.56 1.05
CA LEU A 401 -12.82 -23.77 1.64
C LEU A 401 -13.01 -22.93 2.91
N GLU A 402 -12.02 -22.89 3.78
CA GLU A 402 -12.06 -22.08 5.00
C GLU A 402 -12.20 -20.59 4.70
N ILE A 403 -11.42 -20.07 3.76
CA ILE A 403 -11.56 -18.70 3.26
C ILE A 403 -12.97 -18.46 2.73
N ALA A 404 -13.50 -19.38 1.92
CA ALA A 404 -14.84 -19.26 1.32
C ALA A 404 -15.98 -19.25 2.35
N GLU A 405 -15.84 -20.00 3.44
CA GLU A 405 -16.85 -20.07 4.50
C GLU A 405 -16.86 -18.85 5.42
N HIS A 406 -15.71 -18.20 5.60
CA HIS A 406 -15.59 -17.00 6.43
C HIS A 406 -15.63 -15.71 5.63
N ALA A 407 -15.86 -15.79 4.32
CA ALA A 407 -15.91 -14.63 3.44
C ALA A 407 -17.06 -13.69 3.79
N ASP A 408 -16.76 -12.40 3.91
CA ASP A 408 -17.74 -11.32 4.06
C ASP A 408 -17.48 -10.26 2.97
N PRO A 409 -18.38 -10.09 2.01
CA PRO A 409 -19.68 -10.76 1.84
C PRO A 409 -19.53 -12.25 1.43
N PRO A 410 -20.55 -13.09 1.70
CA PRO A 410 -20.50 -14.52 1.36
C PRO A 410 -20.38 -14.74 -0.14
N LEU A 411 -19.63 -15.77 -0.53
CA LEU A 411 -19.40 -16.07 -1.95
C LEU A 411 -20.72 -16.32 -2.71
N PRO A 412 -20.77 -15.87 -3.98
CA PRO A 412 -21.85 -16.23 -4.88
C PRO A 412 -22.01 -17.76 -4.97
N PRO A 413 -23.26 -18.29 -5.02
CA PRO A 413 -23.50 -19.73 -5.08
C PRO A 413 -22.74 -20.46 -6.19
N SER A 414 -22.58 -19.83 -7.36
CA SER A 414 -21.84 -20.39 -8.51
C SER A 414 -20.35 -20.59 -8.22
N GLN A 415 -19.72 -19.68 -7.51
CA GLN A 415 -18.30 -19.78 -7.13
C GLN A 415 -18.12 -20.86 -6.06
N TYR A 416 -19.02 -20.91 -5.09
CA TYR A 416 -19.00 -21.96 -4.08
C TYR A 416 -19.19 -23.36 -4.67
N GLN A 417 -20.06 -23.52 -5.66
CA GLN A 417 -20.25 -24.77 -6.41
C GLN A 417 -18.99 -25.16 -7.18
N LEU A 418 -18.30 -24.19 -7.80
CA LEU A 418 -17.05 -24.45 -8.51
C LEU A 418 -15.96 -24.94 -7.56
N LEU A 419 -15.82 -24.31 -6.40
CA LEU A 419 -14.89 -24.72 -5.34
C LEU A 419 -15.19 -26.13 -4.87
N ALA A 420 -16.45 -26.41 -4.54
CA ALA A 420 -16.91 -27.74 -4.10
C ALA A 420 -16.57 -28.81 -5.14
N THR A 421 -16.88 -28.54 -6.41
CA THR A 421 -16.61 -29.47 -7.51
C THR A 421 -15.10 -29.76 -7.67
N ARG A 422 -14.25 -28.73 -7.62
CA ARG A 422 -12.80 -28.90 -7.73
C ARG A 422 -12.23 -29.69 -6.54
N TYR A 423 -12.64 -29.38 -5.33
CA TYR A 423 -12.14 -30.07 -4.14
C TYR A 423 -12.58 -31.55 -4.12
N LEU A 424 -13.88 -31.82 -4.29
CA LEU A 424 -14.38 -33.20 -4.36
C LEU A 424 -13.75 -33.98 -5.51
N GLY A 425 -13.58 -33.34 -6.68
CA GLY A 425 -12.90 -33.93 -7.83
C GLY A 425 -11.45 -34.30 -7.56
N ASN A 426 -10.72 -33.51 -6.79
CA ASN A 426 -9.36 -33.82 -6.37
C ASN A 426 -9.33 -35.05 -5.43
N LEU A 427 -10.23 -35.10 -4.44
CA LEU A 427 -10.31 -36.23 -3.51
C LEU A 427 -10.67 -37.53 -4.22
N VAL A 428 -11.54 -37.51 -5.22
CA VAL A 428 -11.87 -38.67 -6.05
C VAL A 428 -10.68 -39.11 -6.87
N LYS A 429 -9.96 -38.18 -7.53
CA LYS A 429 -8.73 -38.46 -8.29
C LYS A 429 -7.63 -39.09 -7.44
N THR A 430 -7.54 -38.70 -6.17
CA THR A 430 -6.55 -39.25 -5.22
C THR A 430 -7.07 -40.49 -4.45
N ASN A 431 -8.22 -41.06 -4.86
CA ASN A 431 -8.87 -42.22 -4.25
C ASN A 431 -9.25 -42.03 -2.76
N ARG A 432 -9.45 -40.80 -2.28
CA ARG A 432 -9.83 -40.46 -0.92
C ARG A 432 -11.36 -40.40 -0.76
N PHE A 433 -12.07 -41.46 -1.18
CA PHE A 433 -13.53 -41.50 -1.25
C PHE A 433 -14.22 -41.32 0.10
N ARG A 434 -13.64 -41.82 1.18
CA ARG A 434 -14.20 -41.65 2.54
C ARG A 434 -14.18 -40.20 3.00
N GLU A 435 -13.19 -39.43 2.63
CA GLU A 435 -13.12 -38.01 2.94
C GLU A 435 -14.04 -37.21 2.02
N ALA A 436 -14.05 -37.55 0.73
CA ALA A 436 -14.97 -36.95 -0.22
C ALA A 436 -16.44 -37.11 0.20
N SER A 437 -16.85 -38.31 0.66
CA SER A 437 -18.23 -38.56 1.11
C SER A 437 -18.62 -37.72 2.33
N LYS A 438 -17.73 -37.56 3.31
CA LYS A 438 -17.95 -36.69 4.47
C LYS A 438 -18.11 -35.21 4.06
N LEU A 439 -17.29 -34.78 3.12
CA LEU A 439 -17.34 -33.40 2.62
C LEU A 439 -18.58 -33.12 1.74
N CYS A 440 -19.12 -34.12 1.03
CA CYS A 440 -20.35 -33.95 0.26
C CYS A 440 -21.48 -33.39 1.12
N ALA A 441 -21.68 -33.88 2.33
CA ALA A 441 -22.73 -33.40 3.23
C ALA A 441 -22.59 -31.92 3.59
N ARG A 442 -21.32 -31.42 3.70
CA ARG A 442 -21.01 -30.02 4.02
C ARG A 442 -21.10 -29.12 2.78
N LEU A 443 -20.55 -29.57 1.67
CA LEU A 443 -20.37 -28.75 0.46
C LEU A 443 -21.60 -28.70 -0.42
N LEU A 444 -22.32 -29.80 -0.58
CA LEU A 444 -23.48 -29.88 -1.48
C LEU A 444 -24.74 -29.29 -0.85
N ARG A 445 -24.80 -29.19 0.47
CA ARG A 445 -25.93 -28.57 1.22
C ARG A 445 -27.28 -29.03 0.69
N HIS A 446 -28.10 -28.10 0.20
CA HIS A 446 -29.46 -28.37 -0.32
C HIS A 446 -29.55 -28.49 -1.85
N ASP A 447 -28.40 -28.55 -2.54
CA ASP A 447 -28.35 -28.60 -4.01
C ASP A 447 -28.63 -30.04 -4.50
N LYS A 448 -29.86 -30.26 -4.98
CA LYS A 448 -30.33 -31.56 -5.47
C LYS A 448 -29.49 -32.05 -6.67
N ASP A 449 -29.19 -31.15 -7.61
CA ASP A 449 -28.56 -31.51 -8.87
C ASP A 449 -27.09 -31.89 -8.63
N MET A 450 -26.43 -31.18 -7.75
CA MET A 450 -25.08 -31.51 -7.32
C MET A 450 -25.01 -32.87 -6.59
N TRP A 451 -25.99 -33.16 -5.72
CA TRP A 451 -26.07 -34.45 -5.06
C TRP A 451 -26.24 -35.60 -6.05
N GLN A 452 -27.14 -35.47 -7.04
CA GLN A 452 -27.34 -36.48 -8.08
C GLN A 452 -26.08 -36.71 -8.89
N GLN A 453 -25.42 -35.65 -9.29
CA GLN A 453 -24.18 -35.72 -10.03
C GLN A 453 -23.06 -36.46 -9.25
N TRP A 454 -22.88 -36.12 -7.98
CA TRP A 454 -21.81 -36.74 -7.17
C TRP A 454 -22.15 -38.21 -6.83
N VAL A 455 -23.39 -38.58 -6.59
CA VAL A 455 -23.80 -39.98 -6.43
C VAL A 455 -23.42 -40.79 -7.67
N LEU A 456 -23.67 -40.27 -8.88
CA LEU A 456 -23.25 -40.92 -10.12
C LEU A 456 -21.71 -41.08 -10.21
N VAL A 457 -20.93 -40.06 -9.84
CA VAL A 457 -19.48 -40.15 -9.80
C VAL A 457 -19.01 -41.26 -8.85
N PHE A 458 -19.60 -41.38 -7.65
CA PHE A 458 -19.29 -42.47 -6.73
C PHE A 458 -19.76 -43.85 -7.26
N HIS A 459 -20.83 -43.89 -8.04
CA HIS A 459 -21.27 -45.12 -8.72
C HIS A 459 -20.27 -45.59 -9.77
N GLU A 460 -19.79 -44.70 -10.62
CA GLU A 460 -18.75 -44.99 -11.64
C GLU A 460 -17.48 -45.58 -11.04
N HIS A 461 -17.10 -45.08 -9.87
CA HIS A 461 -15.93 -45.56 -9.13
C HIS A 461 -16.21 -46.76 -8.21
N GLN A 462 -17.45 -47.31 -8.21
CA GLN A 462 -17.89 -48.45 -7.37
C GLN A 462 -17.78 -48.15 -5.85
N GLN A 463 -17.94 -46.91 -5.44
CA GLN A 463 -17.80 -46.44 -4.05
C GLN A 463 -19.10 -45.92 -3.45
N LEU A 464 -20.24 -46.38 -3.94
CA LEU A 464 -21.56 -45.92 -3.46
C LEU A 464 -21.77 -46.17 -1.96
N ARG A 465 -21.14 -47.18 -1.39
CA ARG A 465 -21.27 -47.48 0.05
C ARG A 465 -20.68 -46.33 0.90
N GLU A 466 -19.67 -45.65 0.43
CA GLU A 466 -19.02 -44.57 1.19
C GLU A 466 -19.93 -43.31 1.23
N ILE A 467 -20.58 -42.95 0.11
CA ILE A 467 -21.43 -41.77 0.06
C ILE A 467 -22.87 -42.03 0.59
N GLY A 468 -23.34 -43.28 0.51
CA GLY A 468 -24.73 -43.64 0.84
C GLY A 468 -25.19 -43.21 2.23
N PHE A 469 -24.30 -43.18 3.21
CA PHE A 469 -24.59 -42.75 4.59
C PHE A 469 -24.84 -41.23 4.73
N TYR A 470 -24.40 -40.43 3.78
CA TYR A 470 -24.44 -38.97 3.83
C TYR A 470 -25.51 -38.37 2.93
N VAL A 471 -26.11 -39.18 2.05
CA VAL A 471 -27.15 -38.73 1.10
C VAL A 471 -28.39 -38.24 1.84
N PRO A 472 -28.87 -37.02 1.58
CA PRO A 472 -30.07 -36.49 2.24
C PRO A 472 -31.33 -37.23 1.78
N TYR A 473 -32.31 -37.37 2.70
CA TYR A 473 -33.59 -38.02 2.41
C TYR A 473 -34.81 -37.25 2.95
N LYS A 474 -34.59 -36.25 3.80
CA LYS A 474 -35.69 -35.46 4.41
C LYS A 474 -35.85 -34.10 3.78
N GLU A 475 -34.78 -33.32 3.76
CA GLU A 475 -34.81 -31.92 3.33
C GLU A 475 -34.63 -31.79 1.82
N VAL A 476 -33.76 -32.62 1.24
CA VAL A 476 -33.55 -32.72 -0.21
C VAL A 476 -33.95 -34.11 -0.65
N GLN A 477 -34.97 -34.20 -1.55
CA GLN A 477 -35.39 -35.46 -2.13
C GLN A 477 -34.75 -35.60 -3.52
N LEU A 478 -33.88 -36.61 -3.65
CA LEU A 478 -33.29 -37.02 -4.93
C LEU A 478 -34.33 -37.84 -5.74
N GLU A 479 -33.98 -38.22 -6.94
CA GLU A 479 -34.79 -39.14 -7.73
C GLU A 479 -34.82 -40.52 -7.12
N GLN A 480 -35.98 -41.22 -7.26
CA GLN A 480 -36.17 -42.55 -6.72
C GLN A 480 -35.09 -43.53 -7.24
N SER A 481 -34.76 -43.44 -8.53
CA SER A 481 -33.69 -44.23 -9.15
C SER A 481 -32.31 -44.09 -8.46
N THR A 482 -31.99 -42.89 -7.95
CA THR A 482 -30.77 -42.64 -7.20
C THR A 482 -30.73 -43.40 -5.88
N TYR A 483 -31.84 -43.40 -5.14
CA TYR A 483 -31.93 -44.17 -3.88
C TYR A 483 -31.91 -45.70 -4.13
N GLU A 484 -32.59 -46.19 -5.19
CA GLU A 484 -32.54 -47.58 -5.59
C GLU A 484 -31.14 -48.03 -5.94
N MET A 485 -30.39 -47.22 -6.68
CA MET A 485 -29.00 -47.47 -7.02
C MET A 485 -28.10 -47.56 -5.76
N ILE A 486 -28.28 -46.66 -4.80
CA ILE A 486 -27.54 -46.71 -3.54
C ILE A 486 -27.88 -47.96 -2.75
N LEU A 487 -29.19 -48.27 -2.60
CA LEU A 487 -29.64 -49.45 -1.88
C LEU A 487 -29.10 -50.78 -2.52
N ALA A 488 -29.08 -50.86 -3.85
CA ALA A 488 -28.52 -52.01 -4.56
C ALA A 488 -27.05 -52.24 -4.26
N ALA A 489 -26.30 -51.19 -3.95
CA ALA A 489 -24.86 -51.29 -3.59
C ALA A 489 -24.64 -51.88 -2.17
N PHE A 490 -25.66 -51.92 -1.32
CA PHE A 490 -25.61 -52.49 0.03
C PHE A 490 -26.10 -53.96 0.08
N LEU A 491 -26.79 -54.42 -0.96
CA LEU A 491 -27.20 -55.81 -1.13
C LEU A 491 -26.04 -56.64 -1.74
#